data_5409a236e3edd09f835554db8a407fe6
#
_entry.id   5409a236e3edd09f835554db8a407fe6
#
_cell.length_a   1.000
_cell.length_b   1.000
_cell.length_c   1.000
_cell.angle_alpha   90.00
_cell.angle_beta   90.00
_cell.angle_gamma   90.00
#
_symmetry.space_group_name_H-M   'P 1'
#
loop_
_entity.id
_entity.type
_entity.pdbx_description
1 polymer ?
#
loop_
_entity_poly.entity_id
_entity_poly.type
_entity_poly.pdbx_seq_one_letter_code
_entity_poly.pdbx_strand_id
1 'polypeptide(L)'
;GRNLLNGTMTPSFGNSRYLAGSFSNNGTKLSKGLFISKFTGDQLNFLKYYEFAYFENFFEFLGLEKMQKLKGRIKRKTEEGKKVNLNYRVIIHEIMQNQGRLILTGEVYYPQHTDIQTFTYSNIANPYSNLGFNHTHAFAVVFDTEGNLLWDHSWPMQDMFFVTLSKKAVFHSFADRLEVY
;
A
#
# COMPACT_ATOMS: atom_id res chain seq x y z
N GLY A 1 3.23 -10.84 16.88
CA GLY A 1 4.13 -9.72 16.60
C GLY A 1 3.84 -9.10 15.24
N ARG A 2 4.41 -7.94 14.99
CA ARG A 2 4.36 -7.27 13.68
C ARG A 2 5.60 -7.64 12.87
N ASN A 3 5.42 -7.99 11.60
CA ASN A 3 6.49 -8.31 10.67
C ASN A 3 6.50 -7.26 9.56
N LEU A 4 7.65 -6.66 9.29
CA LEU A 4 7.85 -5.79 8.13
C LEU A 4 7.93 -6.67 6.87
N LEU A 5 7.15 -6.36 5.84
CA LEU A 5 7.06 -7.17 4.62
C LEU A 5 7.96 -6.62 3.51
N ASN A 6 7.82 -5.34 3.24
CA ASN A 6 8.60 -4.62 2.25
C ASN A 6 8.76 -3.16 2.69
N GLY A 7 9.73 -2.48 2.13
CA GLY A 7 9.97 -1.08 2.45
C GLY A 7 10.93 -0.42 1.48
N THR A 8 10.95 0.89 1.55
CA THR A 8 11.80 1.78 0.79
C THR A 8 12.41 2.82 1.73
N MET A 9 13.56 3.33 1.38
CA MET A 9 14.32 4.27 2.22
C MET A 9 14.57 5.56 1.44
N THR A 10 14.47 6.71 2.13
CA THR A 10 14.91 7.97 1.54
C THR A 10 16.42 7.97 1.34
N PRO A 11 16.95 8.72 0.37
CA PRO A 11 18.34 9.15 0.40
C PRO A 11 18.64 9.83 1.74
N SER A 12 19.91 9.83 2.14
CA SER A 12 20.34 10.51 3.36
C SER A 12 20.11 12.02 3.24
N PHE A 13 19.40 12.60 4.19
CA PHE A 13 19.27 14.05 4.32
C PHE A 13 20.01 14.49 5.59
N GLY A 14 21.20 15.03 5.41
CA GLY A 14 22.15 15.20 6.51
C GLY A 14 22.51 13.83 7.09
N ASN A 15 22.30 13.66 8.42
CA ASN A 15 22.53 12.40 9.13
C ASN A 15 21.25 11.59 9.35
N SER A 16 20.10 12.00 8.79
CA SER A 16 18.81 11.33 8.98
C SER A 16 18.36 10.57 7.73
N ARG A 17 17.69 9.45 7.93
CA ARG A 17 17.03 8.64 6.89
C ARG A 17 15.67 8.18 7.38
N TYR A 18 14.74 8.04 6.45
CA TYR A 18 13.41 7.47 6.72
C TYR A 18 13.27 6.15 5.98
N LEU A 19 12.79 5.14 6.68
CA LEU A 19 12.38 3.86 6.11
C LEU A 19 10.87 3.74 6.28
N ALA A 20 10.16 3.51 5.18
CA ALA A 20 8.72 3.29 5.21
C ALA A 20 8.34 2.10 4.34
N GLY A 21 7.21 1.49 4.63
CA GLY A 21 6.75 0.31 3.89
C GLY A 21 5.50 -0.30 4.48
N SER A 22 5.30 -1.58 4.22
CA SER A 22 4.13 -2.30 4.71
C SER A 22 4.48 -3.33 5.78
N PHE A 23 3.52 -3.60 6.67
CA PHE A 23 3.66 -4.59 7.72
C PHE A 23 2.48 -5.56 7.76
N SER A 24 2.72 -6.74 8.31
CA SER A 24 1.70 -7.74 8.61
C SER A 24 1.66 -8.07 10.09
N ASN A 25 0.59 -8.73 10.50
CA ASN A 25 0.51 -9.38 11.81
C ASN A 25 0.62 -10.91 11.63
N ASN A 26 1.26 -11.57 12.60
CA ASN A 26 1.30 -13.04 12.72
C ASN A 26 1.86 -13.78 11.49
N GLY A 27 2.87 -13.20 10.81
CA GLY A 27 3.60 -13.88 9.74
C GLY A 27 2.83 -14.06 8.43
N THR A 28 1.70 -13.38 8.23
CA THR A 28 0.98 -13.44 6.95
C THR A 28 1.73 -12.64 5.88
N LYS A 29 1.57 -13.04 4.61
CA LYS A 29 2.09 -12.28 3.45
C LYS A 29 1.18 -11.12 3.03
N LEU A 30 0.08 -10.89 3.76
CA LEU A 30 -0.86 -9.81 3.50
C LEU A 30 -0.55 -8.64 4.43
N SER A 31 -0.43 -7.46 3.87
CA SER A 31 -0.19 -6.22 4.61
C SER A 31 -1.43 -5.80 5.37
N LYS A 32 -1.29 -5.52 6.65
CA LYS A 32 -2.32 -4.96 7.51
C LYS A 32 -2.32 -3.43 7.49
N GLY A 33 -1.20 -2.83 7.13
CA GLY A 33 -1.01 -1.40 7.10
C GLY A 33 0.39 -1.02 6.67
N LEU A 34 0.72 0.23 6.93
CA LEU A 34 2.00 0.85 6.61
C LEU A 34 2.78 1.19 7.88
N PHE A 35 4.08 1.21 7.77
CA PHE A 35 4.97 1.70 8.83
C PHE A 35 5.84 2.82 8.30
N ILE A 36 6.30 3.66 9.22
CA ILE A 36 7.34 4.67 8.97
C ILE A 36 8.29 4.72 10.16
N SER A 37 9.57 4.85 9.90
CA SER A 37 10.62 4.96 10.89
C SER A 37 11.66 6.02 10.48
N LYS A 38 12.33 6.59 11.47
CA LYS A 38 13.43 7.54 11.30
C LYS A 38 14.67 7.00 11.97
N PHE A 39 15.78 7.13 11.29
CA PHE A 39 17.12 6.83 11.80
C PHE A 39 17.98 8.10 11.75
N THR A 40 18.81 8.31 12.77
CA THR A 40 19.89 9.29 12.76
C THR A 40 21.19 8.54 12.98
N GLY A 41 22.04 8.49 11.95
CA GLY A 41 23.11 7.49 11.89
C GLY A 41 22.51 6.09 11.96
N ASP A 42 22.99 5.29 12.95
CA ASP A 42 22.50 3.93 13.21
C ASP A 42 21.42 3.86 14.31
N GLN A 43 21.02 5.01 14.87
CA GLN A 43 20.05 5.06 15.95
C GLN A 43 18.64 5.18 15.39
N LEU A 44 17.76 4.25 15.80
CA LEU A 44 16.32 4.34 15.55
C LEU A 44 15.70 5.40 16.47
N ASN A 45 15.15 6.47 15.89
CA ASN A 45 14.47 7.53 16.64
C ASN A 45 13.00 7.17 16.92
N PHE A 46 12.31 6.67 15.90
CA PHE A 46 10.94 6.17 16.04
C PHE A 46 10.61 5.10 15.00
N LEU A 47 9.56 4.30 15.33
CA LEU A 47 8.90 3.37 14.42
C LEU A 47 7.40 3.41 14.70
N LYS A 48 6.62 3.90 13.74
CA LYS A 48 5.16 4.05 13.84
C LYS A 48 4.45 3.15 12.84
N TYR A 49 3.25 2.70 13.22
CA TYR A 49 2.43 1.78 12.44
C TYR A 49 1.02 2.34 12.24
N TYR A 50 0.52 2.26 11.01
CA TYR A 50 -0.78 2.74 10.60
C TYR A 50 -1.55 1.63 9.90
N GLU A 51 -2.61 1.12 10.51
CA GLU A 51 -3.43 0.07 9.92
C GLU A 51 -4.36 0.67 8.86
N PHE A 52 -4.55 -0.03 7.73
CA PHE A 52 -5.41 0.44 6.63
C PHE A 52 -6.85 0.77 7.10
N ALA A 53 -7.35 0.06 8.10
CA ALA A 53 -8.69 0.30 8.64
C ALA A 53 -8.91 1.73 9.19
N TYR A 54 -7.86 2.44 9.52
CA TYR A 54 -7.92 3.77 10.16
C TYR A 54 -7.52 4.92 9.24
N PHE A 55 -7.24 4.65 7.97
CA PHE A 55 -7.04 5.68 6.98
C PHE A 55 -8.38 6.33 6.58
N GLU A 56 -8.36 7.62 6.31
CA GLU A 56 -9.59 8.37 6.00
C GLU A 56 -10.02 8.18 4.54
N ASN A 57 -9.09 8.28 3.61
CA ASN A 57 -9.37 8.35 2.17
C ASN A 57 -8.86 7.13 1.38
N PHE A 58 -8.19 6.20 2.03
CA PHE A 58 -7.64 5.00 1.40
C PHE A 58 -8.69 4.14 0.67
N PHE A 59 -9.96 4.30 1.00
CA PHE A 59 -11.08 3.53 0.42
C PHE A 59 -11.87 4.30 -0.63
N GLU A 60 -11.46 5.49 -1.04
CA GLU A 60 -12.18 6.30 -2.04
C GLU A 60 -12.29 5.62 -3.40
N PHE A 61 -11.34 4.77 -3.76
CA PHE A 61 -11.38 3.94 -4.96
C PHE A 61 -12.64 3.05 -5.06
N LEU A 62 -13.31 2.76 -3.95
CA LEU A 62 -14.54 1.94 -3.93
C LEU A 62 -15.78 2.71 -4.42
N GLY A 63 -15.71 4.05 -4.52
CA GLY A 63 -16.85 4.91 -4.68
C GLY A 63 -17.63 5.12 -3.38
N LEU A 64 -18.43 6.17 -3.34
CA LEU A 64 -19.03 6.72 -2.12
C LEU A 64 -19.86 5.70 -1.32
N GLU A 65 -20.76 4.97 -1.98
CA GLU A 65 -21.68 4.03 -1.31
C GLU A 65 -20.93 2.87 -0.64
N LYS A 66 -20.02 2.22 -1.38
CA LYS A 66 -19.23 1.08 -0.86
C LYS A 66 -18.27 1.53 0.25
N MET A 67 -17.66 2.70 0.08
CA MET A 67 -16.79 3.30 1.09
C MET A 67 -17.55 3.56 2.39
N GLN A 68 -18.74 4.17 2.34
CA GLN A 68 -19.58 4.43 3.52
C GLN A 68 -19.98 3.13 4.23
N LYS A 69 -20.39 2.10 3.49
CA LYS A 69 -20.72 0.78 4.05
C LYS A 69 -19.52 0.15 4.76
N LEU A 70 -18.34 0.23 4.16
CA LEU A 70 -17.09 -0.29 4.74
C LEU A 70 -16.74 0.46 6.02
N LYS A 71 -16.72 1.80 5.99
CA LYS A 71 -16.44 2.65 7.17
C LYS A 71 -17.43 2.40 8.31
N GLY A 72 -18.71 2.25 8.00
CA GLY A 72 -19.73 1.88 9.00
C GLY A 72 -19.46 0.52 9.67
N ARG A 73 -19.02 -0.49 8.88
CA ARG A 73 -18.58 -1.78 9.43
C ARG A 73 -17.36 -1.66 10.33
N ILE A 74 -16.36 -0.88 9.90
CA ILE A 74 -15.13 -0.65 10.68
C ILE A 74 -15.51 -0.01 12.02
N LYS A 75 -16.27 1.09 11.98
CA LYS A 75 -16.73 1.82 13.17
C LYS A 75 -17.45 0.90 14.16
N ARG A 76 -18.47 0.16 13.70
CA ARG A 76 -19.21 -0.78 14.55
C ARG A 76 -18.30 -1.82 15.20
N LYS A 77 -17.39 -2.45 14.43
CA LYS A 77 -16.45 -3.44 14.99
C LYS A 77 -15.52 -2.83 16.03
N THR A 78 -15.05 -1.60 15.79
CA THR A 78 -14.18 -0.88 16.74
C THR A 78 -14.94 -0.57 18.04
N GLU A 79 -16.19 -0.10 17.95
CA GLU A 79 -17.07 0.17 19.11
C GLU A 79 -17.36 -1.11 19.91
N GLU A 80 -17.52 -2.25 19.23
CA GLU A 80 -17.72 -3.56 19.86
C GLU A 80 -16.40 -4.18 20.41
N GLY A 81 -15.26 -3.48 20.34
CA GLY A 81 -13.95 -4.01 20.74
C GLY A 81 -13.44 -5.17 19.87
N LYS A 82 -14.05 -5.38 18.70
CA LYS A 82 -13.68 -6.45 17.76
C LYS A 82 -12.54 -6.02 16.84
N LYS A 83 -11.66 -6.96 16.52
CA LYS A 83 -10.56 -6.70 15.57
C LYS A 83 -11.13 -6.45 14.16
N VAL A 84 -10.65 -5.39 13.55
CA VAL A 84 -10.88 -5.11 12.13
C VAL A 84 -9.74 -5.75 11.34
N ASN A 85 -10.06 -6.72 10.48
CA ASN A 85 -9.10 -7.38 9.61
C ASN A 85 -9.32 -6.89 8.17
N LEU A 86 -8.54 -5.89 7.78
CA LEU A 86 -8.39 -5.45 6.40
C LEU A 86 -6.94 -5.67 6.01
N ASN A 87 -6.73 -6.61 5.11
CA ASN A 87 -5.41 -7.03 4.68
C ASN A 87 -5.32 -6.96 3.16
N TYR A 88 -4.23 -6.39 2.64
CA TYR A 88 -4.01 -6.19 1.22
C TYR A 88 -2.65 -6.75 0.79
N ARG A 89 -2.51 -7.05 -0.50
CA ARG A 89 -1.21 -7.20 -1.13
C ARG A 89 -0.82 -5.85 -1.69
N VAL A 90 0.32 -5.33 -1.27
CA VAL A 90 0.77 -3.99 -1.70
C VAL A 90 2.15 -4.07 -2.35
N ILE A 91 2.34 -3.25 -3.37
CA ILE A 91 3.64 -2.90 -3.92
C ILE A 91 3.97 -1.52 -3.38
N ILE A 92 5.03 -1.40 -2.60
CA ILE A 92 5.55 -0.10 -2.17
C ILE A 92 6.43 0.44 -3.30
N HIS A 93 6.19 1.69 -3.69
CA HIS A 93 6.98 2.34 -4.73
C HIS A 93 8.20 3.01 -4.13
N GLU A 94 8.00 4.19 -3.60
CA GLU A 94 9.08 4.99 -3.04
C GLU A 94 8.55 5.87 -1.92
N ILE A 95 9.45 6.38 -1.13
CA ILE A 95 9.20 7.46 -0.20
C ILE A 95 9.89 8.72 -0.73
N MET A 96 9.11 9.72 -1.04
CA MET A 96 9.57 11.02 -1.52
C MET A 96 9.58 12.02 -0.37
N GLN A 97 10.54 12.92 -0.39
CA GLN A 97 10.57 14.05 0.57
C GLN A 97 10.31 15.34 -0.18
N ASN A 98 9.30 16.08 0.26
CA ASN A 98 8.91 17.35 -0.35
C ASN A 98 8.43 18.33 0.75
N GLN A 99 9.07 19.50 0.83
CA GLN A 99 8.71 20.59 1.77
C GLN A 99 8.51 20.13 3.23
N GLY A 100 9.43 19.30 3.74
CA GLY A 100 9.34 18.77 5.11
C GLY A 100 8.26 17.71 5.31
N ARG A 101 7.66 17.19 4.23
CA ARG A 101 6.70 16.09 4.24
C ARG A 101 7.33 14.84 3.63
N LEU A 102 6.88 13.69 4.08
CA LEU A 102 7.29 12.39 3.58
C LEU A 102 6.07 11.76 2.90
N ILE A 103 6.19 11.44 1.62
CA ILE A 103 5.11 10.91 0.79
C ILE A 103 5.46 9.47 0.43
N LEU A 104 4.76 8.52 1.03
CA LEU A 104 4.87 7.10 0.69
C LEU A 104 3.81 6.75 -0.34
N THR A 105 4.24 6.16 -1.46
CA THR A 105 3.34 5.76 -2.54
C THR A 105 3.37 4.25 -2.76
N GLY A 106 2.31 3.74 -3.36
CA GLY A 106 2.19 2.33 -3.67
C GLY A 106 0.92 1.95 -4.39
N GLU A 107 0.78 0.65 -4.64
CA GLU A 107 -0.36 0.06 -5.32
C GLU A 107 -0.89 -1.15 -4.54
N VAL A 108 -2.18 -1.39 -4.67
CA VAL A 108 -2.83 -2.59 -4.14
C VAL A 108 -3.22 -3.50 -5.30
N TYR A 109 -2.95 -4.79 -5.13
CA TYR A 109 -3.25 -5.81 -6.12
C TYR A 109 -3.78 -7.09 -5.50
N TYR A 110 -4.37 -7.94 -6.34
CA TYR A 110 -4.65 -9.34 -5.99
C TYR A 110 -4.29 -10.27 -7.14
N PRO A 111 -3.82 -11.48 -6.85
CA PRO A 111 -3.61 -12.48 -7.87
C PRO A 111 -4.96 -12.96 -8.42
N GLN A 112 -5.05 -13.10 -9.71
CA GLN A 112 -6.24 -13.60 -10.41
C GLN A 112 -5.83 -14.71 -11.37
N HIS A 113 -6.54 -15.84 -11.31
CA HIS A 113 -6.43 -16.86 -12.35
C HIS A 113 -7.25 -16.42 -13.55
N THR A 114 -6.66 -16.51 -14.74
CA THR A 114 -7.38 -16.31 -15.99
C THR A 114 -7.78 -17.66 -16.57
N ASP A 115 -9.03 -17.80 -16.97
CA ASP A 115 -9.52 -18.99 -17.68
C ASP A 115 -9.09 -18.99 -19.17
N ILE A 116 -8.02 -18.30 -19.51
CA ILE A 116 -7.48 -18.36 -20.87
C ILE A 116 -6.95 -19.77 -21.09
N GLN A 117 -7.76 -20.61 -21.72
CA GLN A 117 -7.31 -21.85 -22.32
C GLN A 117 -6.32 -21.52 -23.43
N THR A 118 -5.06 -21.37 -23.10
CA THR A 118 -4.01 -21.37 -24.12
C THR A 118 -3.97 -22.78 -24.69
N PHE A 119 -4.52 -22.95 -25.88
CA PHE A 119 -4.29 -24.13 -26.70
C PHE A 119 -2.80 -24.16 -27.08
N THR A 120 -1.99 -24.68 -26.20
CA THR A 120 -0.62 -25.06 -26.56
C THR A 120 -0.65 -26.47 -27.10
N TYR A 121 0.01 -26.69 -28.22
CA TYR A 121 0.16 -27.98 -28.92
C TYR A 121 0.90 -29.04 -28.07
N SER A 122 1.29 -28.74 -26.86
CA SER A 122 1.86 -29.66 -25.89
C SER A 122 0.87 -29.87 -24.75
N ASN A 123 0.40 -31.07 -24.55
CA ASN A 123 -0.50 -31.53 -23.48
C ASN A 123 0.10 -31.45 -22.06
N ILE A 124 1.02 -30.53 -21.82
CA ILE A 124 1.56 -30.21 -20.50
C ILE A 124 0.87 -28.94 -20.04
N ALA A 125 -0.27 -29.12 -19.35
CA ALA A 125 -0.88 -28.04 -18.61
C ALA A 125 0.12 -27.54 -17.57
N ASN A 126 0.73 -26.38 -17.82
CA ASN A 126 1.53 -25.69 -16.81
C ASN A 126 0.54 -24.99 -15.87
N PRO A 127 0.35 -25.47 -14.63
CA PRO A 127 -0.62 -24.92 -13.69
C PRO A 127 -0.30 -23.47 -13.29
N TYR A 128 0.86 -22.95 -13.67
CA TYR A 128 1.30 -21.56 -13.40
C TYR A 128 1.09 -20.61 -14.59
N SER A 129 0.67 -21.09 -15.75
CA SER A 129 0.57 -20.25 -16.97
C SER A 129 -0.60 -19.27 -17.00
N ASN A 130 -1.53 -19.37 -16.04
CA ASN A 130 -2.77 -18.59 -16.01
C ASN A 130 -2.88 -17.67 -14.79
N LEU A 131 -1.79 -17.41 -14.09
CA LEU A 131 -1.78 -16.47 -12.96
C LEU A 131 -1.41 -15.07 -13.45
N GLY A 132 -2.29 -14.13 -13.19
CA GLY A 132 -2.01 -12.71 -13.39
C GLY A 132 -2.32 -11.90 -12.14
N PHE A 133 -2.20 -10.61 -12.26
CA PHE A 133 -2.35 -9.68 -11.15
C PHE A 133 -3.31 -8.56 -11.57
N ASN A 134 -4.35 -8.36 -10.79
CA ASN A 134 -5.27 -7.26 -10.98
C ASN A 134 -4.91 -6.15 -9.99
N HIS A 135 -4.58 -4.96 -10.49
CA HIS A 135 -4.31 -3.77 -9.70
C HIS A 135 -5.62 -3.05 -9.44
N THR A 136 -5.94 -2.79 -8.19
CA THR A 136 -7.23 -2.20 -7.78
C THR A 136 -7.17 -0.70 -7.63
N HIS A 137 -6.10 -0.20 -7.00
CA HIS A 137 -5.91 1.22 -6.77
C HIS A 137 -4.45 1.54 -6.47
N ALA A 138 -4.04 2.73 -6.85
CA ALA A 138 -2.83 3.36 -6.36
C ALA A 138 -3.15 4.16 -5.09
N PHE A 139 -2.17 4.41 -4.24
CA PHE A 139 -2.34 5.20 -3.03
C PHE A 139 -1.12 6.06 -2.72
N ALA A 140 -1.37 7.16 -2.01
CA ALA A 140 -0.35 7.97 -1.38
C ALA A 140 -0.72 8.23 0.08
N VAL A 141 0.30 8.23 0.94
CA VAL A 141 0.16 8.55 2.36
C VAL A 141 1.25 9.55 2.74
N VAL A 142 0.85 10.65 3.33
CA VAL A 142 1.73 11.76 3.67
C VAL A 142 1.93 11.84 5.18
N PHE A 143 3.19 11.93 5.59
CA PHE A 143 3.61 12.08 6.98
C PHE A 143 4.40 13.38 7.17
N ASP A 144 4.43 13.88 8.39
CA ASP A 144 5.41 14.88 8.81
C ASP A 144 6.78 14.23 9.10
N THR A 145 7.78 15.04 9.44
CA THR A 145 9.13 14.56 9.76
C THR A 145 9.22 13.79 11.07
N GLU A 146 8.19 13.86 11.90
CA GLU A 146 8.04 13.08 13.14
C GLU A 146 7.23 11.79 12.91
N GLY A 147 6.87 11.52 11.63
CA GLY A 147 6.15 10.34 11.22
C GLY A 147 4.67 10.35 11.59
N ASN A 148 4.06 11.50 11.90
CA ASN A 148 2.62 11.58 12.10
C ASN A 148 1.92 11.61 10.75
N LEU A 149 0.81 10.87 10.64
CA LEU A 149 -0.04 10.85 9.46
C LEU A 149 -0.70 12.22 9.29
N LEU A 150 -0.52 12.84 8.12
CA LEU A 150 -1.13 14.11 7.76
C LEU A 150 -2.30 13.93 6.81
N TRP A 151 -2.17 13.00 5.85
CA TRP A 151 -3.13 12.83 4.78
C TRP A 151 -2.93 11.48 4.08
N ASP A 152 -4.01 10.93 3.53
CA ASP A 152 -4.01 9.76 2.66
C ASP A 152 -5.00 9.92 1.51
N HIS A 153 -4.75 9.26 0.40
CA HIS A 153 -5.65 9.24 -0.76
C HIS A 153 -5.43 7.99 -1.60
N SER A 154 -6.47 7.60 -2.36
CA SER A 154 -6.38 6.50 -3.31
C SER A 154 -7.03 6.84 -4.66
N TRP A 155 -6.43 6.32 -5.72
CA TRP A 155 -6.91 6.45 -7.10
C TRP A 155 -7.28 5.07 -7.65
N PRO A 156 -8.49 4.88 -8.21
CA PRO A 156 -8.88 3.60 -8.78
C PRO A 156 -8.01 3.26 -10.00
N MET A 157 -7.60 2.01 -10.10
CA MET A 157 -6.93 1.44 -11.27
C MET A 157 -7.87 0.42 -11.89
N GLN A 158 -8.78 0.90 -12.77
CA GLN A 158 -9.82 0.05 -13.35
C GLN A 158 -9.25 -0.83 -14.48
N ASP A 159 -9.67 -2.10 -14.49
CA ASP A 159 -9.36 -3.09 -15.55
C ASP A 159 -7.86 -3.29 -15.84
N MET A 160 -7.02 -3.04 -14.85
CA MET A 160 -5.57 -3.17 -14.99
C MET A 160 -5.09 -4.58 -14.60
N PHE A 161 -5.32 -5.53 -15.50
CA PHE A 161 -4.83 -6.90 -15.37
C PHE A 161 -3.49 -7.09 -16.11
N PHE A 162 -2.52 -7.69 -15.45
CA PHE A 162 -1.19 -7.96 -16.01
C PHE A 162 -0.71 -9.37 -15.67
N VAL A 163 0.03 -9.97 -16.58
CA VAL A 163 0.64 -11.29 -16.38
C VAL A 163 1.90 -11.24 -15.51
N THR A 164 2.47 -10.05 -15.31
CA THR A 164 3.64 -9.84 -14.46
C THR A 164 3.35 -8.84 -13.36
N LEU A 165 3.81 -9.13 -12.15
CA LEU A 165 3.72 -8.21 -11.03
C LEU A 165 4.81 -7.14 -11.13
N SER A 166 4.42 -5.91 -11.44
CA SER A 166 5.32 -4.75 -11.49
C SER A 166 4.56 -3.48 -11.14
N LYS A 167 5.27 -2.43 -10.81
CA LYS A 167 4.70 -1.10 -10.59
C LYS A 167 4.05 -0.59 -11.88
N LYS A 168 2.87 -0.01 -11.79
CA LYS A 168 2.07 0.49 -12.92
C LYS A 168 1.79 1.98 -12.81
N ALA A 169 1.50 2.48 -11.62
CA ALA A 169 1.32 3.89 -11.39
C ALA A 169 2.67 4.62 -11.35
N VAL A 170 2.69 5.84 -11.87
CA VAL A 170 3.82 6.75 -11.76
C VAL A 170 3.37 7.96 -10.94
N PHE A 171 4.17 8.34 -9.95
CA PHE A 171 3.86 9.45 -9.06
C PHE A 171 4.84 10.59 -9.26
N HIS A 172 4.32 11.80 -9.43
CA HIS A 172 5.12 13.02 -9.49
C HIS A 172 4.70 13.98 -8.38
N SER A 173 5.64 14.32 -7.50
CA SER A 173 5.41 15.26 -6.40
C SER A 173 5.89 16.65 -6.78
N PHE A 174 4.96 17.60 -6.83
CA PHE A 174 5.21 19.02 -6.99
C PHE A 174 5.11 19.73 -5.63
N ALA A 175 5.41 21.04 -5.60
CA ALA A 175 5.36 21.82 -4.37
C ALA A 175 3.95 21.86 -3.75
N ASP A 176 2.92 21.89 -4.57
CA ASP A 176 1.52 22.10 -4.20
C ASP A 176 0.59 20.91 -4.48
N ARG A 177 1.06 19.91 -5.23
CA ARG A 177 0.24 18.77 -5.64
C ARG A 177 1.03 17.48 -5.85
N LEU A 178 0.32 16.36 -5.85
CA LEU A 178 0.78 15.05 -6.26
C LEU A 178 -0.02 14.63 -7.50
N GLU A 179 0.67 14.26 -8.57
CA GLU A 179 0.06 13.73 -9.79
C GLU A 179 0.32 12.23 -9.91
N VAL A 180 -0.66 11.50 -10.43
CA VAL A 180 -0.62 10.05 -10.64
C VAL A 180 -1.04 9.73 -12.06
N TYR A 181 -0.24 8.91 -12.75
CA TYR A 181 -0.45 8.48 -14.13
C TYR A 181 -0.47 6.96 -14.23
#